data_f33ac69b839fdd81422608d9322af2d1
#
_entry.id   f33ac69b839fdd81422608d9322af2d1
#
_cell.length_a   1.000
_cell.length_b   1.000
_cell.length_c   1.000
_cell.angle_alpha   90.00
_cell.angle_beta   90.00
_cell.angle_gamma   90.00
#
_symmetry.space_group_name_H-M   'P 1'
#
loop_
_entity.id
_entity.type
_entity.pdbx_description
1 polymer ?
#
loop_
_entity_poly.entity_id
_entity_poly.type
_entity_poly.pdbx_seq_one_letter_code
_entity_poly.pdbx_strand_id
1 'polypeptide(L)'
;MSLLPGEERGTQMTYEKVVDQINQIRRFGNLAGVEVAGRMLEALGSPQAGIPLIHIAGTNGKGSVSAFLCAILREAGLRVGMFTSPHLVDFRERIQINGEMISKEDTQRIGVQLLAMDFGVQPTMFDVTLAMAILYFKEQRCDVMILETGLGGEAGRNQCRRCA
;
A
#
# COMPACT_ATOMS: atom_id res chain seq x y z
N MET A 1 -6.95 -17.57 49.97
CA MET A 1 -7.47 -16.55 49.05
C MET A 1 -6.48 -16.48 47.90
N SER A 2 -6.77 -17.26 46.85
CA SER A 2 -5.85 -17.52 45.72
C SER A 2 -6.05 -16.42 44.67
N LEU A 3 -4.97 -15.70 44.36
CA LEU A 3 -4.94 -14.72 43.30
C LEU A 3 -4.90 -15.48 41.95
N LEU A 4 -5.87 -15.23 41.10
CA LEU A 4 -5.91 -15.74 39.76
C LEU A 4 -4.74 -15.14 38.94
N PRO A 5 -4.06 -15.91 38.09
CA PRO A 5 -3.02 -15.39 37.23
C PRO A 5 -3.64 -14.47 36.16
N GLY A 6 -2.95 -13.33 35.93
CA GLY A 6 -3.41 -12.25 35.07
C GLY A 6 -3.70 -12.68 33.65
N GLU A 7 -4.74 -12.08 33.10
CA GLU A 7 -5.10 -12.10 31.70
C GLU A 7 -3.88 -11.79 30.82
N GLU A 8 -3.52 -12.74 29.98
CA GLU A 8 -2.58 -12.50 28.89
C GLU A 8 -3.19 -11.39 28.00
N ARG A 9 -2.70 -10.19 28.17
CA ARG A 9 -2.91 -9.11 27.18
C ARG A 9 -2.38 -9.63 25.86
N GLY A 10 -3.27 -9.94 24.92
CA GLY A 10 -2.94 -10.40 23.59
C GLY A 10 -1.77 -9.58 23.05
N THR A 11 -0.71 -10.26 22.65
CA THR A 11 0.55 -9.64 22.20
C THR A 11 0.23 -8.79 20.97
N GLN A 12 0.07 -7.48 21.17
CA GLN A 12 -0.19 -6.54 20.09
C GLN A 12 0.96 -6.66 19.10
N MET A 13 0.66 -6.98 17.82
CA MET A 13 1.65 -7.18 16.78
C MET A 13 2.42 -5.86 16.56
N THR A 14 3.74 -5.86 16.78
CA THR A 14 4.56 -4.64 16.63
C THR A 14 4.76 -4.27 15.15
N TYR A 15 5.19 -3.03 14.87
CA TYR A 15 5.54 -2.56 13.53
C TYR A 15 6.52 -3.52 12.84
N GLU A 16 7.59 -3.91 13.52
CA GLU A 16 8.62 -4.80 12.97
C GLU A 16 8.01 -6.16 12.57
N LYS A 17 7.18 -6.75 13.42
CA LYS A 17 6.49 -8.01 13.11
C LYS A 17 5.54 -7.88 11.93
N VAL A 18 4.82 -6.77 11.80
CA VAL A 18 3.94 -6.50 10.66
C VAL A 18 4.75 -6.43 9.37
N VAL A 19 5.83 -5.65 9.36
CA VAL A 19 6.71 -5.51 8.18
C VAL A 19 7.35 -6.84 7.81
N ASP A 20 7.83 -7.62 8.80
CA ASP A 20 8.40 -8.94 8.57
C ASP A 20 7.38 -9.91 7.95
N GLN A 21 6.15 -9.95 8.46
CA GLN A 21 5.10 -10.78 7.87
C GLN A 21 4.75 -10.38 6.44
N ILE A 22 4.63 -9.08 6.17
CA ILE A 22 4.39 -8.58 4.80
C ILE A 22 5.53 -8.97 3.87
N ASN A 23 6.79 -8.85 4.31
CA ASN A 23 7.97 -9.21 3.52
C ASN A 23 8.10 -10.72 3.26
N GLN A 24 7.52 -11.58 4.13
CA GLN A 24 7.47 -13.03 3.95
C GLN A 24 6.39 -13.48 2.97
N ILE A 25 5.42 -12.62 2.64
CA ILE A 25 4.40 -12.91 1.63
C ILE A 25 5.10 -13.10 0.27
N ARG A 26 4.62 -14.04 -0.54
CA ARG A 26 5.17 -14.33 -1.87
C ARG A 26 5.31 -13.05 -2.70
N ARG A 27 6.44 -12.92 -3.39
CA ARG A 27 6.69 -11.79 -4.32
C ARG A 27 5.95 -11.93 -5.64
N PHE A 28 5.60 -13.17 -6.02
CA PHE A 28 4.93 -13.49 -7.29
C PHE A 28 3.72 -14.39 -7.00
N GLY A 29 2.55 -13.99 -7.51
CA GLY A 29 1.31 -14.76 -7.42
C GLY A 29 1.06 -15.62 -8.67
N ASN A 30 0.16 -16.58 -8.57
CA ASN A 30 -0.26 -17.45 -9.67
C ASN A 30 -1.35 -16.82 -10.57
N LEU A 31 -2.00 -15.75 -10.09
CA LEU A 31 -3.02 -14.97 -10.81
C LEU A 31 -2.42 -13.66 -11.30
N ALA A 32 -2.97 -13.09 -12.36
CA ALA A 32 -2.59 -11.75 -12.79
C ALA A 32 -2.83 -10.76 -11.63
N GLY A 33 -1.78 -10.06 -11.19
CA GLY A 33 -1.80 -9.21 -9.99
C GLY A 33 -2.93 -8.17 -9.96
N VAL A 34 -3.45 -7.79 -11.14
CA VAL A 34 -4.62 -6.91 -11.29
C VAL A 34 -5.89 -7.48 -10.66
N GLU A 35 -6.12 -8.78 -10.82
CA GLU A 35 -7.33 -9.41 -10.29
C GLU A 35 -7.27 -9.53 -8.76
N VAL A 36 -6.11 -9.86 -8.22
CA VAL A 36 -5.90 -9.97 -6.77
C VAL A 36 -6.05 -8.61 -6.10
N ALA A 37 -5.35 -7.59 -6.61
CA ALA A 37 -5.48 -6.22 -6.10
C ALA A 37 -6.93 -5.70 -6.20
N GLY A 38 -7.62 -5.97 -7.30
CA GLY A 38 -9.03 -5.61 -7.49
C GLY A 38 -9.94 -6.20 -6.42
N ARG A 39 -9.85 -7.51 -6.17
CA ARG A 39 -10.63 -8.21 -5.13
C ARG A 39 -10.32 -7.69 -3.72
N MET A 40 -9.06 -7.42 -3.42
CA MET A 40 -8.67 -6.82 -2.15
C MET A 40 -9.32 -5.45 -1.96
N LEU A 41 -9.24 -4.57 -2.97
CA LEU A 41 -9.81 -3.24 -2.89
C LEU A 41 -11.35 -3.27 -2.81
N GLU A 42 -12.01 -4.19 -3.52
CA GLU A 42 -13.46 -4.41 -3.38
C GLU A 42 -13.83 -4.83 -1.96
N ALA A 43 -13.12 -5.79 -1.38
CA ALA A 43 -13.33 -6.23 0.01
C ALA A 43 -13.10 -5.12 1.04
N LEU A 44 -12.25 -4.14 0.72
CA LEU A 44 -11.99 -2.95 1.52
C LEU A 44 -12.98 -1.79 1.27
N GLY A 45 -14.02 -2.02 0.47
CA GLY A 45 -15.04 -1.01 0.15
C GLY A 45 -14.60 0.01 -0.90
N SER A 46 -13.66 -0.38 -1.78
CA SER A 46 -13.17 0.45 -2.90
C SER A 46 -12.61 1.81 -2.45
N PRO A 47 -11.61 1.85 -1.56
CA PRO A 47 -11.10 3.09 -0.98
C PRO A 47 -10.51 4.06 -2.02
N GLN A 48 -10.10 3.57 -3.19
CA GLN A 48 -9.61 4.37 -4.31
C GLN A 48 -10.70 5.20 -4.99
N ALA A 49 -11.97 4.85 -4.80
CA ALA A 49 -13.07 5.52 -5.50
C ALA A 49 -13.13 7.02 -5.15
N GLY A 50 -13.22 7.84 -6.20
CA GLY A 50 -13.32 9.28 -6.07
C GLY A 50 -12.00 10.03 -5.83
N ILE A 51 -10.85 9.32 -5.82
CA ILE A 51 -9.54 9.97 -5.76
C ILE A 51 -8.88 9.84 -7.14
N PRO A 52 -8.55 10.96 -7.84
CA PRO A 52 -7.82 10.92 -9.09
C PRO A 52 -6.52 10.13 -8.98
N LEU A 53 -6.23 9.30 -9.99
CA LEU A 53 -5.10 8.41 -10.02
C LEU A 53 -4.17 8.72 -11.20
N ILE A 54 -2.88 8.88 -10.93
CA ILE A 54 -1.81 8.95 -11.92
C ILE A 54 -1.01 7.66 -11.83
N HIS A 55 -1.02 6.88 -12.90
CA HIS A 55 -0.31 5.62 -12.96
C HIS A 55 1.01 5.78 -13.72
N ILE A 56 2.13 5.44 -13.09
CA ILE A 56 3.48 5.54 -13.67
C ILE A 56 3.97 4.14 -14.03
N ALA A 57 4.09 3.90 -15.32
CA ALA A 57 4.63 2.66 -15.89
C ALA A 57 5.89 2.93 -16.72
N GLY A 58 6.80 1.96 -16.77
CA GLY A 58 8.03 2.06 -17.55
C GLY A 58 9.13 1.15 -17.01
N THR A 59 10.22 1.03 -17.76
CA THR A 59 11.36 0.19 -17.36
C THR A 59 12.31 0.93 -16.40
N ASN A 60 12.58 2.20 -16.66
CA ASN A 60 13.50 3.05 -15.89
C ASN A 60 12.87 4.40 -15.56
N GLY A 61 13.35 5.05 -14.50
CA GLY A 61 12.98 6.42 -14.15
C GLY A 61 11.60 6.61 -13.52
N LYS A 62 10.84 5.54 -13.27
CA LYS A 62 9.50 5.65 -12.67
C LYS A 62 9.50 6.42 -11.35
N GLY A 63 10.38 6.06 -10.40
CA GLY A 63 10.49 6.74 -9.11
C GLY A 63 10.84 8.22 -9.25
N SER A 64 11.74 8.59 -10.19
CA SER A 64 12.09 9.98 -10.45
C SER A 64 10.89 10.76 -11.01
N VAL A 65 10.16 10.19 -11.97
CA VAL A 65 8.94 10.81 -12.53
C VAL A 65 7.88 10.98 -11.45
N SER A 66 7.68 9.96 -10.60
CA SER A 66 6.74 10.02 -9.46
C SER A 66 7.11 11.15 -8.49
N ALA A 67 8.41 11.29 -8.17
CA ALA A 67 8.90 12.34 -7.28
C ALA A 67 8.70 13.75 -7.87
N PHE A 68 9.01 13.94 -9.15
CA PHE A 68 8.78 15.23 -9.83
C PHE A 68 7.30 15.61 -9.86
N LEU A 69 6.42 14.66 -10.23
CA LEU A 69 4.98 14.89 -10.23
C LEU A 69 4.45 15.20 -8.84
N CYS A 70 4.89 14.46 -7.83
CA CYS A 70 4.52 14.73 -6.44
C CYS A 70 4.92 16.16 -6.03
N ALA A 71 6.14 16.59 -6.36
CA ALA A 71 6.61 17.95 -6.05
C ALA A 71 5.77 19.02 -6.77
N ILE A 72 5.48 18.87 -8.05
CA ILE A 72 4.67 19.82 -8.84
C ILE A 72 3.26 19.93 -8.26
N LEU A 73 2.60 18.81 -7.99
CA LEU A 73 1.23 18.79 -7.49
C LEU A 73 1.14 19.34 -6.05
N ARG A 74 2.15 19.05 -5.21
CA ARG A 74 2.26 19.63 -3.87
C ARG A 74 2.43 21.16 -3.93
N GLU A 75 3.28 21.68 -4.82
CA GLU A 75 3.44 23.14 -5.02
C GLU A 75 2.15 23.80 -5.55
N ALA A 76 1.31 23.03 -6.25
CA ALA A 76 -0.03 23.47 -6.64
C ALA A 76 -1.06 23.43 -5.47
N GLY A 77 -0.63 23.09 -4.26
CA GLY A 77 -1.47 23.06 -3.06
C GLY A 77 -2.24 21.76 -2.84
N LEU A 78 -1.96 20.71 -3.60
CA LEU A 78 -2.63 19.41 -3.48
C LEU A 78 -1.97 18.53 -2.41
N ARG A 79 -2.78 17.72 -1.75
CA ARG A 79 -2.32 16.63 -0.87
C ARG A 79 -2.13 15.37 -1.70
N VAL A 80 -0.87 15.02 -1.95
CA VAL A 80 -0.48 13.98 -2.92
C VAL A 80 -0.06 12.73 -2.20
N GLY A 81 -0.79 11.61 -2.39
CA GLY A 81 -0.34 10.28 -2.02
C GLY A 81 0.57 9.71 -3.09
N MET A 82 1.72 9.15 -2.72
CA MET A 82 2.66 8.53 -3.65
C MET A 82 3.03 7.13 -3.18
N PHE A 83 2.82 6.15 -4.06
CA PHE A 83 3.25 4.78 -3.87
C PHE A 83 4.36 4.43 -4.85
N THR A 84 5.49 3.95 -4.33
CA THR A 84 6.67 3.57 -5.11
C THR A 84 7.18 2.18 -4.71
N SER A 85 7.92 1.52 -5.60
CA SER A 85 8.54 0.22 -5.33
C SER A 85 9.79 -0.02 -6.19
N PRO A 86 10.79 -0.75 -5.64
CA PRO A 86 10.96 -1.19 -4.26
C PRO A 86 11.37 -0.05 -3.31
N HIS A 87 11.44 -0.31 -2.00
CA HIS A 87 12.14 0.57 -1.06
C HIS A 87 13.64 0.28 -1.05
N LEU A 88 14.43 1.25 -0.60
CA LEU A 88 15.90 1.10 -0.51
C LEU A 88 16.36 0.71 0.89
N VAL A 89 15.86 1.36 1.92
CA VAL A 89 16.26 1.17 3.32
C VAL A 89 15.06 0.90 4.22
N ASP A 90 14.03 1.74 4.17
CA ASP A 90 12.86 1.65 5.04
C ASP A 90 11.61 1.26 4.25
N PHE A 91 10.88 0.25 4.73
CA PHE A 91 9.61 -0.20 4.13
C PHE A 91 8.65 0.97 3.85
N ARG A 92 8.62 1.98 4.72
CA ARG A 92 7.74 3.14 4.66
C ARG A 92 8.03 4.09 3.48
N GLU A 93 9.22 3.99 2.86
CA GLU A 93 9.54 4.73 1.63
C GLU A 93 8.53 4.47 0.51
N ARG A 94 7.87 3.30 0.55
CA ARG A 94 6.86 2.92 -0.45
C ARG A 94 5.59 3.76 -0.39
N ILE A 95 5.29 4.36 0.76
CA ILE A 95 4.01 5.03 1.03
C ILE A 95 4.30 6.41 1.61
N GLN A 96 4.09 7.43 0.81
CA GLN A 96 4.39 8.80 1.20
C GLN A 96 3.20 9.73 0.91
N ILE A 97 3.05 10.78 1.69
CA ILE A 97 2.15 11.90 1.41
C ILE A 97 2.96 13.18 1.44
N ASN A 98 2.96 13.93 0.33
CA ASN A 98 3.74 15.15 0.14
C ASN A 98 5.24 14.99 0.46
N GLY A 99 5.80 13.79 0.24
CA GLY A 99 7.20 13.46 0.51
C GLY A 99 7.48 12.97 1.94
N GLU A 100 6.48 12.92 2.80
CA GLU A 100 6.60 12.36 4.15
C GLU A 100 6.14 10.89 4.18
N MET A 101 6.99 10.02 4.72
CA MET A 101 6.68 8.60 4.84
C MET A 101 5.52 8.36 5.83
N ILE A 102 4.72 7.33 5.55
CA ILE A 102 3.73 6.82 6.49
C ILE A 102 4.37 6.57 7.87
N SER A 103 3.65 6.86 8.96
CA SER A 103 4.13 6.60 10.32
C SER A 103 4.28 5.10 10.61
N LYS A 104 5.10 4.73 11.59
CA LYS A 104 5.19 3.33 12.05
C LYS A 104 3.86 2.88 12.63
N GLU A 105 3.18 3.74 13.33
CA GLU A 105 1.88 3.52 13.97
C GLU A 105 0.79 3.21 12.93
N ASP A 106 0.71 4.00 11.85
CA ASP A 106 -0.26 3.76 10.77
C ASP A 106 0.09 2.51 9.96
N THR A 107 1.38 2.28 9.70
CA THR A 107 1.85 1.04 9.06
C THR A 107 1.45 -0.18 9.86
N GLN A 108 1.67 -0.15 11.17
CA GLN A 108 1.29 -1.22 12.09
C GLN A 108 -0.22 -1.42 12.09
N ARG A 109 -1.00 -0.37 12.30
CA ARG A 109 -2.45 -0.40 12.38
C ARG A 109 -3.10 -0.97 11.12
N ILE A 110 -2.76 -0.40 9.97
CA ILE A 110 -3.31 -0.83 8.67
C ILE A 110 -2.79 -2.22 8.31
N GLY A 111 -1.52 -2.50 8.58
CA GLY A 111 -0.93 -3.80 8.32
C GLY A 111 -1.58 -4.92 9.11
N VAL A 112 -1.84 -4.74 10.40
CA VAL A 112 -2.58 -5.71 11.23
C VAL A 112 -3.98 -5.96 10.66
N GLN A 113 -4.69 -4.90 10.26
CA GLN A 113 -6.00 -5.03 9.63
C GLN A 113 -5.94 -5.89 8.37
N LEU A 114 -5.02 -5.60 7.45
CA LEU A 114 -4.90 -6.31 6.18
C LEU A 114 -4.47 -7.77 6.36
N LEU A 115 -3.54 -8.04 7.27
CA LEU A 115 -3.06 -9.39 7.57
C LEU A 115 -4.10 -10.28 8.24
N ALA A 116 -5.08 -9.70 8.93
CA ALA A 116 -6.19 -10.41 9.57
C ALA A 116 -7.36 -10.70 8.62
N MET A 117 -7.41 -10.07 7.44
CA MET A 117 -8.51 -10.25 6.48
C MET A 117 -8.30 -11.46 5.59
N ASP A 118 -9.36 -12.21 5.34
CA ASP A 118 -9.42 -13.21 4.27
C ASP A 118 -10.04 -12.56 3.02
N PHE A 119 -9.25 -12.43 1.97
CA PHE A 119 -9.68 -11.85 0.69
C PHE A 119 -10.21 -12.92 -0.30
N GLY A 120 -10.25 -14.20 0.09
CA GLY A 120 -10.59 -15.31 -0.80
C GLY A 120 -9.58 -15.52 -1.94
N VAL A 121 -8.44 -14.83 -1.90
CA VAL A 121 -7.32 -14.92 -2.83
C VAL A 121 -6.01 -14.82 -2.06
N GLN A 122 -4.93 -15.33 -2.66
CA GLN A 122 -3.60 -15.20 -2.04
C GLN A 122 -2.90 -13.95 -2.57
N PRO A 123 -2.81 -12.87 -1.77
CA PRO A 123 -2.14 -11.65 -2.19
C PRO A 123 -0.63 -11.84 -2.25
N THR A 124 0.01 -11.03 -3.07
CA THR A 124 1.47 -10.84 -3.02
C THR A 124 1.82 -9.73 -2.02
N MET A 125 3.10 -9.64 -1.66
CA MET A 125 3.60 -8.51 -0.87
C MET A 125 3.25 -7.16 -1.51
N PHE A 126 3.33 -7.08 -2.86
CA PHE A 126 2.97 -5.87 -3.60
C PHE A 126 1.49 -5.51 -3.42
N ASP A 127 0.58 -6.50 -3.54
CA ASP A 127 -0.87 -6.28 -3.40
C ASP A 127 -1.22 -5.75 -2.01
N VAL A 128 -0.65 -6.35 -0.96
CA VAL A 128 -0.87 -5.91 0.43
C VAL A 128 -0.33 -4.49 0.65
N THR A 129 0.87 -4.20 0.14
CA THR A 129 1.47 -2.88 0.31
C THR A 129 0.72 -1.80 -0.47
N LEU A 130 0.23 -2.14 -1.67
CA LEU A 130 -0.61 -1.24 -2.48
C LEU A 130 -1.95 -0.97 -1.79
N ALA A 131 -2.62 -1.99 -1.27
CA ALA A 131 -3.85 -1.82 -0.51
C ALA A 131 -3.65 -0.96 0.73
N MET A 132 -2.54 -1.15 1.46
CA MET A 132 -2.15 -0.31 2.60
C MET A 132 -2.00 1.16 2.17
N ALA A 133 -1.31 1.42 1.05
CA ALA A 133 -1.12 2.78 0.55
C ALA A 133 -2.45 3.45 0.22
N ILE A 134 -3.33 2.76 -0.52
CA ILE A 134 -4.63 3.31 -0.93
C ILE A 134 -5.53 3.59 0.28
N LEU A 135 -5.58 2.68 1.27
CA LEU A 135 -6.30 2.93 2.52
C LEU A 135 -5.77 4.16 3.25
N TYR A 136 -4.45 4.26 3.40
CA TYR A 136 -3.81 5.39 4.05
C TYR A 136 -4.11 6.72 3.33
N PHE A 137 -4.01 6.75 2.00
CA PHE A 137 -4.31 7.94 1.20
C PHE A 137 -5.77 8.37 1.34
N LYS A 138 -6.70 7.42 1.38
CA LYS A 138 -8.11 7.68 1.63
C LYS A 138 -8.35 8.27 3.02
N GLU A 139 -7.82 7.66 4.06
CA GLU A 139 -7.93 8.14 5.44
C GLU A 139 -7.36 9.55 5.60
N GLN A 140 -6.23 9.80 4.94
CA GLN A 140 -5.54 11.09 4.97
C GLN A 140 -6.14 12.12 4.00
N ARG A 141 -7.23 11.79 3.28
CA ARG A 141 -7.93 12.67 2.35
C ARG A 141 -7.01 13.26 1.29
N CYS A 142 -6.20 12.42 0.64
CA CYS A 142 -5.39 12.85 -0.49
C CYS A 142 -6.27 13.31 -1.65
N ASP A 143 -5.85 14.40 -2.31
CA ASP A 143 -6.54 14.96 -3.47
C ASP A 143 -6.22 14.17 -4.74
N VAL A 144 -5.07 13.52 -4.79
CA VAL A 144 -4.58 12.72 -5.92
C VAL A 144 -3.64 11.62 -5.44
N MET A 145 -3.61 10.49 -6.15
CA MET A 145 -2.67 9.40 -5.92
C MET A 145 -1.75 9.20 -7.12
N ILE A 146 -0.46 9.02 -6.86
CA ILE A 146 0.54 8.60 -7.85
C ILE A 146 0.92 7.17 -7.51
N LEU A 147 0.67 6.22 -8.42
CA LEU A 147 0.99 4.81 -8.23
C LEU A 147 2.03 4.34 -9.24
N GLU A 148 3.20 3.94 -8.75
CA GLU A 148 4.23 3.30 -9.55
C GLU A 148 3.90 1.82 -9.74
N THR A 149 4.00 1.31 -10.97
CA THR A 149 3.87 -0.13 -11.24
C THR A 149 5.04 -0.91 -10.64
N GLY A 150 4.72 -2.11 -10.11
CA GLY A 150 5.74 -3.07 -9.71
C GLY A 150 6.54 -3.63 -10.89
N LEU A 151 7.57 -4.42 -10.59
CA LEU A 151 8.37 -5.14 -11.58
C LEU A 151 7.52 -6.19 -12.30
N GLY A 152 7.21 -5.97 -13.58
CA GLY A 152 6.42 -6.89 -14.41
C GLY A 152 5.77 -6.17 -15.60
N GLY A 153 6.58 -5.76 -16.56
CA GLY A 153 6.21 -4.84 -17.65
C GLY A 153 5.00 -5.20 -18.53
N GLU A 154 4.52 -6.44 -18.60
CA GLU A 154 3.32 -6.78 -19.37
C GLU A 154 2.04 -6.82 -18.52
N ALA A 155 2.12 -7.25 -17.27
CA ALA A 155 0.99 -7.23 -16.36
C ALA A 155 0.62 -5.78 -15.93
N GLY A 156 1.59 -4.87 -15.90
CA GLY A 156 1.36 -3.45 -15.55
C GLY A 156 0.42 -2.69 -16.48
N ARG A 157 0.34 -3.07 -17.75
CA ARG A 157 -0.55 -2.41 -18.74
C ARG A 157 -2.04 -2.65 -18.46
N ASN A 158 -2.39 -3.72 -17.78
CA ASN A 158 -3.78 -4.05 -17.48
C ASN A 158 -4.27 -3.51 -16.12
N GLN A 159 -3.38 -3.04 -15.24
CA GLN A 159 -3.75 -2.52 -13.93
C GLN A 159 -4.51 -1.18 -13.99
N CYS A 160 -4.31 -0.41 -15.05
CA CYS A 160 -4.88 0.93 -15.18
C CYS A 160 -6.38 0.96 -15.53
N ARG A 161 -6.94 -0.08 -16.13
CA ARG A 161 -8.33 -0.03 -16.65
C ARG A 161 -9.44 -0.23 -15.60
N ARG A 162 -9.13 -0.68 -14.39
CA ARG A 162 -10.13 -0.92 -13.32
C ARG A 162 -10.00 -0.01 -12.10
N CYS A 163 -9.00 0.88 -12.09
CA CYS A 163 -8.83 1.87 -11.02
C CYS A 163 -9.37 3.26 -11.40
N ALA A 164 -9.92 3.42 -12.60
CA ALA A 164 -10.57 4.65 -13.05
C ALA A 164 -12.07 4.59 -12.81
#